data_57a5ced87d580482ee007b686781a5b6
#
_entry.id   57a5ced87d580482ee007b686781a5b6
#
_cell.length_a   1.000
_cell.length_b   1.000
_cell.length_c   1.000
_cell.angle_alpha   90.00
_cell.angle_beta   90.00
_cell.angle_gamma   90.00
#
_symmetry.space_group_name_H-M   'P 1'
#
loop_
_entity.id
_entity.type
_entity.pdbx_description
1 polymer ?
#
loop_
_entity_poly.entity_id
_entity_poly.type
_entity_poly.pdbx_seq_one_letter_code
_entity_poly.pdbx_strand_id
1 'polypeptide(L)'
;LVFLELSFELIREAGVRIPGALGNAIGIVGGLIIGQAAVEANLVSPVVVIIVALTALGSLAIPNEEFASAFRLLKYAFLFLGGFLGIFGIVLGLYLTMAHLAGLLSFGVPYLVPFVEKNSETETGGRILRQPFRKRKFRPLYVRNAQKRRLRTRPWSRKG
;
A
#
# COMPACT_ATOMS: atom_id res chain seq x y z
N LEU A 1 -0.91 22.72 -5.75
CA LEU A 1 -0.42 21.39 -5.40
C LEU A 1 -0.58 20.43 -6.59
N VAL A 2 -1.76 20.28 -7.23
CA VAL A 2 -2.00 19.40 -8.39
C VAL A 2 -1.02 19.66 -9.52
N PHE A 3 -0.80 20.93 -9.87
CA PHE A 3 0.13 21.33 -10.94
C PHE A 3 1.57 20.85 -10.65
N LEU A 4 2.06 21.04 -9.44
CA LEU A 4 3.39 20.58 -9.04
C LEU A 4 3.50 19.07 -9.10
N GLU A 5 2.53 18.35 -8.55
CA GLU A 5 2.50 16.88 -8.57
C GLU A 5 2.51 16.34 -10.01
N LEU A 6 1.74 16.96 -10.90
CA LEU A 6 1.73 16.58 -12.31
C LEU A 6 3.09 16.85 -12.99
N SER A 7 3.70 18.00 -12.69
CA SER A 7 5.02 18.35 -13.21
C SER A 7 6.09 17.37 -12.75
N PHE A 8 6.08 16.98 -11.47
CA PHE A 8 6.99 15.96 -10.96
C PHE A 8 6.76 14.59 -11.59
N GLU A 9 5.53 14.21 -11.86
CA GLU A 9 5.23 12.93 -12.51
C GLU A 9 5.74 12.92 -13.97
N LEU A 10 5.59 14.04 -14.69
CA LEU A 10 6.12 14.18 -16.04
C LEU A 10 7.66 14.07 -16.07
N ILE A 11 8.34 14.70 -15.11
CA ILE A 11 9.81 14.63 -15.01
C ILE A 11 10.23 13.19 -14.69
N ARG A 12 9.52 12.52 -13.81
CA ARG A 12 9.79 11.13 -13.46
C ARG A 12 9.59 10.21 -14.65
N GLU A 13 8.47 10.35 -15.37
CA GLU A 13 8.20 9.58 -16.58
C GLU A 13 9.26 9.77 -17.65
N ALA A 14 9.71 11.01 -17.83
CA ALA A 14 10.82 11.31 -18.72
C ALA A 14 12.14 10.67 -18.25
N GLY A 15 12.38 10.65 -16.93
CA GLY A 15 13.56 10.05 -16.32
C GLY A 15 13.64 8.53 -16.50
N VAL A 16 12.51 7.82 -16.45
CA VAL A 16 12.45 6.37 -16.68
C VAL A 16 12.86 5.96 -18.09
N ARG A 17 12.63 6.84 -19.06
CA ARG A 17 13.00 6.61 -20.47
C ARG A 17 14.49 6.81 -20.75
N ILE A 18 15.22 7.42 -19.84
CA ILE A 18 16.67 7.65 -19.95
C ILE A 18 17.39 6.48 -19.24
N PRO A 19 18.19 5.67 -19.98
CA PRO A 19 18.86 4.52 -19.38
C PRO A 19 19.92 4.96 -18.37
N GLY A 20 19.95 4.26 -17.22
CA GLY A 20 20.99 4.40 -16.21
C GLY A 20 20.71 5.47 -15.14
N ALA A 21 21.76 5.80 -14.37
CA ALA A 21 21.68 6.72 -13.23
C ALA A 21 21.32 8.16 -13.60
N LEU A 22 21.48 8.54 -14.87
CA LEU A 22 21.18 9.88 -15.38
C LEU A 22 19.69 10.22 -15.31
N GLY A 23 18.79 9.26 -15.58
CA GLY A 23 17.35 9.50 -15.53
C GLY A 23 16.88 9.91 -14.14
N ASN A 24 17.40 9.25 -13.11
CA ASN A 24 17.07 9.58 -11.73
C ASN A 24 17.64 10.95 -11.30
N ALA A 25 18.87 11.26 -11.74
CA ALA A 25 19.49 12.56 -11.47
C ALA A 25 18.71 13.72 -12.13
N ILE A 26 18.26 13.54 -13.38
CA ILE A 26 17.44 14.53 -14.09
C ILE A 26 16.10 14.74 -13.37
N GLY A 27 15.50 13.66 -12.88
CA GLY A 27 14.26 13.74 -12.09
C GLY A 27 14.42 14.59 -10.83
N ILE A 28 15.50 14.38 -10.08
CA ILE A 28 15.80 15.13 -8.85
C ILE A 28 16.10 16.60 -9.16
N VAL A 29 17.01 16.86 -10.09
CA VAL A 29 17.44 18.23 -10.46
C VAL A 29 16.28 19.00 -11.09
N GLY A 30 15.55 18.39 -12.02
CA GLY A 30 14.38 19.01 -12.65
C GLY A 30 13.30 19.36 -11.64
N GLY A 31 13.05 18.45 -10.69
CA GLY A 31 12.11 18.68 -9.59
C GLY A 31 12.52 19.84 -8.69
N LEU A 32 13.80 19.95 -8.36
CA LEU A 32 14.33 21.05 -7.55
C LEU A 32 14.19 22.39 -8.28
N ILE A 33 14.57 22.46 -9.55
CA ILE A 33 14.50 23.70 -10.36
C ILE A 33 13.04 24.16 -10.49
N ILE A 34 12.12 23.25 -10.83
CA ILE A 34 10.70 23.61 -10.98
C ILE A 34 10.10 24.00 -9.62
N GLY A 35 10.47 23.30 -8.55
CA GLY A 35 10.02 23.64 -7.20
C GLY A 35 10.46 25.02 -6.78
N GLN A 36 11.74 25.39 -6.99
CA GLN A 36 12.25 26.72 -6.69
C GLN A 36 11.58 27.80 -7.54
N ALA A 37 11.50 27.60 -8.85
CA ALA A 37 10.85 28.55 -9.75
C ALA A 37 9.37 28.79 -9.38
N ALA A 38 8.66 27.75 -8.97
CA ALA A 38 7.26 27.87 -8.55
C ALA A 38 7.10 28.67 -7.25
N VAL A 39 8.05 28.57 -6.32
CA VAL A 39 8.08 29.39 -5.09
C VAL A 39 8.45 30.84 -5.41
N GLU A 40 9.46 31.06 -6.22
CA GLU A 40 9.90 32.41 -6.62
C GLU A 40 8.82 33.15 -7.40
N ALA A 41 8.06 32.43 -8.22
CA ALA A 41 6.91 32.99 -8.95
C ALA A 41 5.66 33.17 -8.07
N ASN A 42 5.72 32.87 -6.76
CA ASN A 42 4.58 32.88 -5.83
C ASN A 42 3.38 32.02 -6.27
N LEU A 43 3.61 30.99 -7.10
CA LEU A 43 2.57 30.06 -7.53
C LEU A 43 2.19 29.06 -6.42
N VAL A 44 3.16 28.74 -5.58
CA VAL A 44 2.98 27.79 -4.46
C VAL A 44 3.78 28.24 -3.24
N SER A 45 3.31 27.87 -2.05
CA SER A 45 4.07 28.07 -0.83
C SER A 45 5.24 27.09 -0.72
N PRO A 46 6.36 27.47 -0.05
CA PRO A 46 7.49 26.57 0.18
C PRO A 46 7.10 25.28 0.88
N VAL A 47 6.08 25.31 1.77
CA VAL A 47 5.58 24.15 2.49
C VAL A 47 5.00 23.11 1.51
N VAL A 48 4.30 23.54 0.47
CA VAL A 48 3.75 22.63 -0.55
C VAL A 48 4.86 21.91 -1.29
N VAL A 49 5.95 22.61 -1.63
CA VAL A 49 7.10 22.00 -2.31
C VAL A 49 7.76 20.94 -1.43
N ILE A 50 7.91 21.21 -0.14
CA ILE A 50 8.46 20.24 0.82
C ILE A 50 7.58 18.98 0.90
N ILE A 51 6.24 19.14 0.98
CA ILE A 51 5.32 18.01 1.03
C ILE A 51 5.41 17.17 -0.25
N VAL A 52 5.43 17.81 -1.42
CA VAL A 52 5.57 17.13 -2.71
C VAL A 52 6.90 16.39 -2.81
N ALA A 53 8.00 17.01 -2.38
CA ALA A 53 9.32 16.38 -2.36
C ALA A 53 9.35 15.15 -1.43
N LEU A 54 8.76 15.23 -0.24
CA LEU A 54 8.66 14.10 0.69
C LEU A 54 7.83 12.95 0.11
N THR A 55 6.71 13.26 -0.55
CA THR A 55 5.89 12.22 -1.20
C THR A 55 6.61 11.57 -2.37
N ALA A 56 7.37 12.35 -3.15
CA ALA A 56 8.20 11.83 -4.22
C ALA A 56 9.29 10.89 -3.71
N LEU A 57 10.01 11.29 -2.64
CA LEU A 57 11.02 10.45 -1.99
C LEU A 57 10.39 9.18 -1.39
N GLY A 58 9.22 9.30 -0.75
CA GLY A 58 8.49 8.17 -0.20
C GLY A 58 8.14 7.12 -1.26
N SER A 59 7.81 7.56 -2.47
CA SER A 59 7.52 6.64 -3.58
C SER A 59 8.75 5.87 -4.08
N LEU A 60 9.96 6.42 -3.93
CA LEU A 60 11.22 5.74 -4.27
C LEU A 60 11.60 4.66 -3.26
N ALA A 61 11.07 4.74 -2.03
CA ALA A 61 11.31 3.73 -0.99
C ALA A 61 10.57 2.40 -1.26
N ILE A 62 9.62 2.40 -2.19
CA ILE A 62 8.86 1.21 -2.56
C ILE A 62 9.63 0.41 -3.62
N PRO A 63 10.11 -0.81 -3.32
CA PRO A 63 10.98 -1.57 -4.22
C PRO A 63 10.24 -2.13 -5.46
N ASN A 64 8.91 -2.25 -5.41
CA ASN A 64 8.11 -2.75 -6.52
C ASN A 64 7.45 -1.58 -7.27
N GLU A 65 7.82 -1.39 -8.53
CA GLU A 65 7.33 -0.29 -9.35
C GLU A 65 5.83 -0.38 -9.67
N GLU A 66 5.29 -1.58 -9.86
CA GLU A 66 3.85 -1.78 -10.09
C GLU A 66 3.04 -1.36 -8.85
N PHE A 67 3.53 -1.73 -7.67
CA PHE A 67 2.93 -1.31 -6.42
C PHE A 67 3.03 0.21 -6.21
N ALA A 68 4.19 0.80 -6.50
CA ALA A 68 4.38 2.25 -6.46
C ALA A 68 3.45 2.99 -7.43
N SER A 69 3.19 2.43 -8.62
CA SER A 69 2.27 3.02 -9.60
C SER A 69 0.81 3.01 -9.13
N ALA A 70 0.38 1.95 -8.45
CA ALA A 70 -0.95 1.88 -7.84
C ALA A 70 -1.13 2.98 -6.77
N PHE A 71 -0.11 3.20 -5.92
CA PHE A 71 -0.14 4.29 -4.93
C PHE A 71 -0.16 5.68 -5.58
N ARG A 72 0.51 5.85 -6.73
CA ARG A 72 0.45 7.12 -7.48
C ARG A 72 -0.97 7.44 -7.94
N LEU A 73 -1.65 6.47 -8.54
CA LEU A 73 -3.05 6.66 -8.94
C LEU A 73 -3.95 6.97 -7.74
N LEU A 74 -3.75 6.24 -6.65
CA LEU A 74 -4.50 6.46 -5.42
C LEU A 74 -4.24 7.86 -4.85
N LYS A 75 -2.99 8.35 -4.87
CA LYS A 75 -2.63 9.70 -4.46
C LYS A 75 -3.45 10.77 -5.19
N TYR A 76 -3.58 10.67 -6.50
CA TYR A 76 -4.40 11.62 -7.29
C TYR A 76 -5.88 11.56 -6.89
N ALA A 77 -6.43 10.36 -6.69
CA ALA A 77 -7.80 10.22 -6.21
C ALA A 77 -8.01 10.92 -4.86
N PHE A 78 -7.10 10.71 -3.90
CA PHE A 78 -7.15 11.40 -2.60
C PHE A 78 -6.96 12.90 -2.71
N LEU A 79 -6.12 13.36 -3.63
CA LEU A 79 -5.87 14.78 -3.86
C LEU A 79 -7.13 15.48 -4.39
N PHE A 80 -7.86 14.86 -5.31
CA PHE A 80 -9.13 15.38 -5.81
C PHE A 80 -10.22 15.32 -4.73
N LEU A 81 -10.39 14.18 -4.05
CA LEU A 81 -11.38 14.06 -3.00
C LEU A 81 -11.09 15.05 -1.84
N GLY A 82 -9.83 15.18 -1.43
CA GLY A 82 -9.43 16.13 -0.40
C GLY A 82 -9.59 17.59 -0.83
N GLY A 83 -9.33 17.89 -2.12
CA GLY A 83 -9.49 19.23 -2.68
C GLY A 83 -10.95 19.72 -2.74
N PHE A 84 -11.89 18.82 -3.09
CA PHE A 84 -13.31 19.18 -3.22
C PHE A 84 -14.10 19.02 -1.92
N LEU A 85 -13.86 17.94 -1.17
CA LEU A 85 -14.63 17.61 0.04
C LEU A 85 -13.83 17.82 1.35
N GLY A 86 -12.58 18.27 1.27
CA GLY A 86 -11.76 18.46 2.44
C GLY A 86 -11.51 17.14 3.19
N ILE A 87 -11.53 17.20 4.52
CA ILE A 87 -11.27 16.04 5.38
C ILE A 87 -12.30 14.91 5.17
N PHE A 88 -13.54 15.26 4.86
CA PHE A 88 -14.57 14.28 4.55
C PHE A 88 -14.23 13.45 3.31
N GLY A 89 -13.67 14.10 2.27
CA GLY A 89 -13.20 13.41 1.07
C GLY A 89 -12.07 12.42 1.37
N ILE A 90 -11.15 12.76 2.26
CA ILE A 90 -10.06 11.87 2.68
C ILE A 90 -10.63 10.64 3.39
N VAL A 91 -11.55 10.82 4.34
CA VAL A 91 -12.18 9.71 5.08
C VAL A 91 -12.97 8.81 4.12
N LEU A 92 -13.74 9.41 3.20
CA LEU A 92 -14.50 8.67 2.20
C LEU A 92 -13.57 7.89 1.27
N GLY A 93 -12.49 8.49 0.79
CA GLY A 93 -11.47 7.83 -0.03
C GLY A 93 -10.83 6.65 0.68
N LEU A 94 -10.48 6.81 1.96
CA LEU A 94 -9.93 5.73 2.77
C LEU A 94 -10.93 4.59 2.94
N TYR A 95 -12.19 4.92 3.23
CA TYR A 95 -13.26 3.92 3.35
C TYR A 95 -13.46 3.13 2.04
N LEU A 96 -13.56 3.82 0.90
CA LEU A 96 -13.71 3.17 -0.40
C LEU A 96 -12.51 2.29 -0.75
N THR A 97 -11.30 2.75 -0.46
CA THR A 97 -10.07 1.97 -0.67
C THR A 97 -10.06 0.72 0.17
N MET A 98 -10.40 0.81 1.46
CA MET A 98 -10.49 -0.34 2.37
C MET A 98 -11.58 -1.31 1.94
N ALA A 99 -12.76 -0.81 1.53
CA ALA A 99 -13.86 -1.63 1.04
C ALA A 99 -13.46 -2.38 -0.24
N HIS A 100 -12.77 -1.71 -1.17
CA HIS A 100 -12.26 -2.32 -2.38
C HIS A 100 -11.25 -3.43 -2.08
N LEU A 101 -10.25 -3.15 -1.23
CA LEU A 101 -9.24 -4.13 -0.82
C LEU A 101 -9.84 -5.34 -0.09
N ALA A 102 -10.90 -5.12 0.70
CA ALA A 102 -11.61 -6.19 1.39
C ALA A 102 -12.38 -7.12 0.43
N GLY A 103 -12.83 -6.58 -0.71
CA GLY A 103 -13.50 -7.34 -1.76
C GLY A 103 -12.55 -8.08 -2.73
N LEU A 104 -11.27 -7.72 -2.74
CA LEU A 104 -10.29 -8.32 -3.66
C LEU A 104 -9.96 -9.76 -3.27
N LEU A 105 -10.03 -10.64 -4.27
CA LEU A 105 -9.61 -12.04 -4.18
C LEU A 105 -8.35 -12.25 -5.04
N SER A 106 -7.26 -12.67 -4.43
CA SER A 106 -6.03 -13.06 -5.12
C SER A 106 -5.89 -14.57 -5.10
N PHE A 107 -5.97 -15.21 -6.26
CA PHE A 107 -5.96 -16.68 -6.41
C PHE A 107 -6.98 -17.42 -5.53
N GLY A 108 -8.16 -16.80 -5.33
CA GLY A 108 -9.24 -17.37 -4.50
C GLY A 108 -9.03 -17.18 -2.99
N VAL A 109 -8.03 -16.40 -2.58
CA VAL A 109 -7.77 -16.01 -1.20
C VAL A 109 -8.08 -14.51 -1.04
N PRO A 110 -8.84 -14.09 -0.02
CA PRO A 110 -9.08 -12.67 0.23
C PRO A 110 -7.77 -11.91 0.45
N TYR A 111 -7.60 -10.76 -0.22
CA TYR A 111 -6.37 -9.97 -0.17
C TYR A 111 -5.99 -9.53 1.25
N LEU A 112 -6.99 -9.14 2.05
CA LEU A 112 -6.79 -8.69 3.44
C LEU A 112 -6.86 -9.83 4.47
N VAL A 113 -6.52 -11.07 4.11
CA VAL A 113 -6.32 -12.11 5.14
C VAL A 113 -5.09 -11.74 5.98
N PRO A 114 -5.17 -11.76 7.31
CA PRO A 114 -6.18 -12.38 8.18
C PRO A 114 -7.28 -11.45 8.70
N PHE A 115 -7.37 -10.19 8.26
CA PHE A 115 -8.28 -9.19 8.85
C PHE A 115 -9.75 -9.37 8.45
N VAL A 116 -10.04 -9.84 7.23
CA VAL A 116 -11.39 -9.91 6.64
C VAL A 116 -11.96 -11.33 6.57
N GLU A 117 -11.40 -12.29 7.28
CA GLU A 117 -11.94 -13.65 7.26
C GLU A 117 -13.16 -13.81 8.14
N LYS A 118 -14.29 -14.19 7.52
CA LYS A 118 -15.64 -14.25 8.12
C LYS A 118 -15.89 -15.46 9.05
N ASN A 119 -14.96 -16.39 9.23
CA ASN A 119 -15.20 -17.60 10.00
C ASN A 119 -14.55 -17.56 11.39
N SER A 120 -15.40 -17.35 12.37
CA SER A 120 -15.09 -17.26 13.81
C SER A 120 -14.67 -18.58 14.48
N GLU A 121 -14.76 -19.72 13.81
CA GLU A 121 -14.43 -21.02 14.41
C GLU A 121 -12.93 -21.32 14.45
N THR A 122 -12.12 -20.62 13.68
CA THR A 122 -10.67 -20.73 13.76
C THR A 122 -10.11 -19.54 14.52
N GLU A 123 -9.64 -19.81 15.71
CA GLU A 123 -9.04 -18.86 16.66
C GLU A 123 -8.28 -17.72 15.98
N THR A 124 -8.89 -16.54 15.91
CA THR A 124 -8.38 -15.31 15.28
C THR A 124 -7.03 -14.86 15.87
N GLY A 125 -6.76 -15.23 17.12
CA GLY A 125 -5.57 -14.84 17.86
C GLY A 125 -4.24 -15.40 17.34
N GLY A 126 -4.25 -16.41 16.46
CA GLY A 126 -3.02 -16.99 15.92
C GLY A 126 -2.53 -16.40 14.59
N ARG A 127 -3.25 -15.42 14.03
CA ARG A 127 -2.99 -14.84 12.72
C ARG A 127 -2.22 -13.54 12.79
N ILE A 128 -2.50 -12.71 13.77
CA ILE A 128 -1.83 -11.44 14.01
C ILE A 128 -0.68 -11.64 15.01
N LEU A 129 -0.93 -12.42 16.08
CA LEU A 129 0.08 -12.75 17.07
C LEU A 129 0.47 -14.23 16.96
N ARG A 130 1.78 -14.53 17.08
CA ARG A 130 2.28 -15.90 17.02
C ARG A 130 1.80 -16.69 18.23
N GLN A 131 0.84 -17.59 18.01
CA GLN A 131 0.38 -18.51 19.05
C GLN A 131 1.30 -19.74 19.18
N PRO A 132 1.45 -20.30 20.39
CA PRO A 132 2.19 -21.54 20.59
C PRO A 132 1.56 -22.69 19.79
N PHE A 133 2.38 -23.60 19.27
CA PHE A 133 1.99 -24.71 18.39
C PHE A 133 0.85 -25.57 18.98
N ARG A 134 0.81 -25.72 20.29
CA ARG A 134 -0.19 -26.53 21.01
C ARG A 134 -1.63 -26.00 20.84
N LYS A 135 -1.81 -24.69 20.59
CA LYS A 135 -3.12 -24.06 20.37
C LYS A 135 -3.54 -24.07 18.90
N ARG A 136 -2.63 -24.30 17.96
CA ARG A 136 -2.91 -24.30 16.52
C ARG A 136 -3.48 -25.65 16.04
N LYS A 137 -4.71 -25.96 16.38
CA LYS A 137 -5.35 -27.24 16.05
C LYS A 137 -5.89 -27.29 14.62
N PHE A 138 -6.32 -26.16 14.06
CA PHE A 138 -6.97 -26.07 12.77
C PHE A 138 -6.11 -25.34 11.72
N ARG A 139 -6.31 -25.70 10.45
CA ARG A 139 -5.71 -24.99 9.31
C ARG A 139 -6.66 -23.88 8.86
N PRO A 140 -6.14 -22.72 8.39
CA PRO A 140 -6.98 -21.67 7.87
C PRO A 140 -7.80 -22.16 6.66
N LEU A 141 -9.03 -21.67 6.50
CA LEU A 141 -9.97 -22.14 5.49
C LEU A 141 -9.56 -21.84 4.05
N TYR A 142 -8.75 -20.80 3.87
CA TYR A 142 -8.24 -20.44 2.54
C TYR A 142 -7.17 -21.42 2.00
N VAL A 143 -6.62 -22.26 2.86
CA VAL A 143 -5.74 -23.35 2.43
C VAL A 143 -6.62 -24.54 2.07
N ARG A 144 -6.85 -24.77 0.75
CA ARG A 144 -7.65 -25.88 0.22
C ARG A 144 -6.99 -27.25 0.51
N ASN A 145 -6.87 -27.63 1.75
CA ASN A 145 -6.34 -28.93 2.16
C ASN A 145 -7.47 -29.91 2.50
N ALA A 146 -7.36 -31.16 2.05
CA ALA A 146 -8.27 -32.23 2.39
C ALA A 146 -8.38 -32.49 3.90
N GLN A 147 -7.34 -32.16 4.67
CA GLN A 147 -7.31 -32.31 6.12
C GLN A 147 -7.41 -30.94 6.81
N LYS A 148 -8.55 -30.64 7.41
CA LYS A 148 -8.80 -29.39 8.17
C LYS A 148 -8.06 -29.32 9.51
N ARG A 149 -7.71 -30.46 10.12
CA ARG A 149 -6.96 -30.54 11.39
C ARG A 149 -5.45 -30.66 11.14
N ARG A 150 -4.66 -29.84 11.82
CA ARG A 150 -3.18 -29.83 11.73
C ARG A 150 -2.52 -30.97 12.47
N LEU A 151 -3.08 -31.34 13.63
CA LEU A 151 -2.56 -32.37 14.50
C LEU A 151 -3.71 -33.33 14.87
N ARG A 152 -3.59 -34.55 14.43
CA ARG A 152 -4.31 -35.65 15.01
C ARG A 152 -3.51 -36.07 16.24
N THR A 153 -3.85 -35.61 17.42
CA THR A 153 -3.28 -36.13 18.66
C THR A 153 -3.72 -37.60 18.78
N ARG A 154 -2.87 -38.51 18.33
CA ARG A 154 -2.96 -39.88 18.79
C ARG A 154 -2.68 -39.83 20.29
N PRO A 155 -3.59 -40.30 21.16
CA PRO A 155 -3.23 -40.50 22.56
C PRO A 155 -2.04 -41.44 22.55
N TRP A 156 -0.92 -41.01 23.16
CA TRP A 156 0.18 -41.90 23.46
C TRP A 156 -0.37 -43.04 24.32
N SER A 157 -0.64 -44.19 23.71
CA SER A 157 -0.86 -45.40 24.48
C SER A 157 0.50 -45.85 24.98
N ARG A 158 0.83 -45.55 26.23
CA ARG A 158 1.86 -46.31 26.97
C ARG A 158 1.37 -47.75 27.00
N LYS A 159 1.85 -48.59 26.11
CA LYS A 159 1.90 -50.02 26.34
C LYS A 159 3.13 -50.21 27.20
N GLY A 160 2.88 -50.48 28.50
CA GLY A 160 3.82 -51.08 29.41
C GLY A 160 4.13 -52.50 28.98
#